data_be3d529298fcbf91591741f91f597c83
#
_entry.id   be3d529298fcbf91591741f91f597c83
#
_cell.length_a   1.000
_cell.length_b   1.000
_cell.length_c   1.000
_cell.angle_alpha   90.00
_cell.angle_beta   90.00
_cell.angle_gamma   90.00
#
_symmetry.space_group_name_H-M   'P 1'
#
loop_
_entity.id
_entity.type
_entity.pdbx_description
1 polymer ?
#
loop_
_entity_poly.entity_id
_entity_poly.type
_entity_poly.pdbx_seq_one_letter_code
_entity_poly.pdbx_strand_id
1 'polypeptide(L)'
;ATKYPVYLRTKKFKVGYVPQYGGYFNDLSLLDNLRAISEVAIENKNLRTERINYLISRFELDNLKDIKAKFLSGGQKKKLVIALSLLSNPKVLLLDECFAALDVLTIKMLQEIIVNLQQENQITICICDHQARDLLACVDIAMILSEGRIVAQDTPSNLVKDINAKNAYFGDSFKFN
;
A
#
# COMPACT_ATOMS: atom_id res chain seq x y z
N ALA A 1 -15.70 10.74 7.58
CA ALA A 1 -15.41 9.31 7.82
C ALA A 1 -15.29 8.95 9.30
N THR A 2 -14.78 9.84 10.16
CA THR A 2 -14.46 9.58 11.58
C THR A 2 -15.63 9.10 12.44
N LYS A 3 -16.87 9.52 12.14
CA LYS A 3 -18.11 9.11 12.86
C LYS A 3 -18.58 7.69 12.52
N TYR A 4 -17.97 7.03 11.53
CA TYR A 4 -18.38 5.68 11.09
C TYR A 4 -17.40 4.62 11.60
N PRO A 5 -17.88 3.44 12.04
CA PRO A 5 -17.03 2.31 12.38
C PRO A 5 -16.19 1.84 11.18
N VAL A 6 -15.05 1.21 11.45
CA VAL A 6 -14.03 0.86 10.43
C VAL A 6 -14.64 0.05 9.27
N TYR A 7 -15.48 -0.95 9.57
CA TYR A 7 -16.08 -1.80 8.53
C TYR A 7 -16.98 -1.02 7.56
N LEU A 8 -17.64 0.06 8.02
CA LEU A 8 -18.41 0.94 7.13
C LEU A 8 -17.50 1.85 6.31
N ARG A 9 -16.33 2.21 6.81
CA ARG A 9 -15.37 3.01 6.03
C ARG A 9 -14.88 2.23 4.82
N THR A 10 -14.58 0.95 4.97
CA THR A 10 -14.17 0.11 3.85
C THR A 10 -15.32 -0.13 2.87
N LYS A 11 -16.50 -0.53 3.34
CA LYS A 11 -17.62 -0.89 2.49
C LYS A 11 -18.28 0.33 1.81
N LYS A 12 -18.58 1.39 2.58
CA LYS A 12 -19.34 2.57 2.10
C LYS A 12 -18.45 3.61 1.42
N PHE A 13 -17.27 3.90 1.97
CA PHE A 13 -16.39 4.95 1.46
C PHE A 13 -15.26 4.39 0.59
N LYS A 14 -15.22 3.09 0.37
CA LYS A 14 -14.22 2.45 -0.49
C LYS A 14 -12.79 2.79 -0.06
N VAL A 15 -12.51 2.68 1.25
CA VAL A 15 -11.17 2.85 1.81
C VAL A 15 -10.53 1.48 1.97
N GLY A 16 -9.43 1.22 1.26
CA GLY A 16 -8.56 0.07 1.47
C GLY A 16 -7.47 0.38 2.49
N TYR A 17 -6.98 -0.63 3.19
CA TYR A 17 -5.89 -0.50 4.15
C TYR A 17 -4.92 -1.66 4.03
N VAL A 18 -3.65 -1.34 3.94
CA VAL A 18 -2.52 -2.29 3.95
C VAL A 18 -1.73 -2.05 5.23
N PRO A 19 -1.81 -2.96 6.21
CA PRO A 19 -1.10 -2.82 7.48
C PRO A 19 0.41 -3.06 7.31
N GLN A 20 1.17 -2.58 8.28
CA GLN A 20 2.60 -2.82 8.41
C GLN A 20 2.91 -4.33 8.44
N TYR A 21 2.17 -5.08 9.27
CA TYR A 21 2.29 -6.51 9.46
C TYR A 21 0.97 -7.25 9.26
N GLY A 22 1.05 -8.48 8.78
CA GLY A 22 -0.14 -9.33 8.62
C GLY A 22 -1.05 -8.92 7.46
N GLY A 23 -2.36 -8.95 7.71
CA GLY A 23 -3.36 -8.66 6.67
C GLY A 23 -3.70 -9.87 5.79
N TYR A 24 -3.24 -11.08 6.14
CA TYR A 24 -3.47 -12.34 5.45
C TYR A 24 -3.52 -13.51 6.44
N PHE A 25 -4.06 -14.64 5.99
CA PHE A 25 -4.13 -15.89 6.75
C PHE A 25 -2.88 -16.74 6.45
N ASN A 26 -2.04 -16.94 7.44
CA ASN A 26 -0.74 -17.59 7.32
C ASN A 26 -0.80 -19.02 6.75
N ASP A 27 -1.80 -19.80 7.16
CA ASP A 27 -1.93 -21.21 6.82
C ASP A 27 -2.75 -21.49 5.56
N LEU A 28 -3.39 -20.46 5.00
CA LEU A 28 -4.04 -20.53 3.69
C LEU A 28 -3.04 -20.30 2.57
N SER A 29 -3.31 -20.90 1.41
CA SER A 29 -2.55 -20.58 0.19
C SER A 29 -2.78 -19.13 -0.23
N LEU A 30 -1.93 -18.60 -1.11
CA LEU A 30 -2.12 -17.29 -1.71
C LEU A 30 -3.51 -17.17 -2.35
N LEU A 31 -3.90 -18.16 -3.15
CA LEU A 31 -5.21 -18.17 -3.81
C LEU A 31 -6.36 -18.24 -2.81
N ASP A 32 -6.25 -19.05 -1.76
CA ASP A 32 -7.30 -19.17 -0.77
C ASP A 32 -7.44 -17.92 0.10
N ASN A 33 -6.36 -17.19 0.33
CA ASN A 33 -6.42 -15.85 0.91
C ASN A 33 -7.28 -14.90 0.06
N LEU A 34 -7.02 -14.84 -1.26
CA LEU A 34 -7.79 -14.02 -2.18
C LEU A 34 -9.26 -14.45 -2.25
N ARG A 35 -9.53 -15.75 -2.27
CA ARG A 35 -10.90 -16.30 -2.25
C ARG A 35 -11.64 -15.89 -1.00
N ALA A 36 -11.06 -16.12 0.19
CA ALA A 36 -11.69 -15.82 1.47
C ALA A 36 -12.09 -14.35 1.59
N ILE A 37 -11.18 -13.42 1.24
CA ILE A 37 -11.48 -11.99 1.31
C ILE A 37 -12.45 -11.56 0.20
N SER A 38 -12.39 -12.16 -0.99
CA SER A 38 -13.31 -11.85 -2.09
C SER A 38 -14.76 -12.17 -1.75
N GLU A 39 -15.02 -13.20 -0.94
CA GLU A 39 -16.37 -13.57 -0.50
C GLU A 39 -17.03 -12.47 0.32
N VAL A 40 -16.25 -11.74 1.11
CA VAL A 40 -16.73 -10.60 1.91
C VAL A 40 -16.80 -9.31 1.09
N ALA A 41 -15.84 -9.12 0.15
CA ALA A 41 -15.69 -7.87 -0.60
C ALA A 41 -16.61 -7.76 -1.82
N ILE A 42 -16.95 -8.90 -2.46
CA ILE A 42 -17.64 -8.96 -3.76
C ILE A 42 -18.82 -9.93 -3.65
N GLU A 43 -20.04 -9.46 -3.87
CA GLU A 43 -21.25 -10.27 -3.78
C GLU A 43 -21.40 -11.25 -4.96
N ASN A 44 -21.08 -10.81 -6.17
CA ASN A 44 -21.22 -11.60 -7.39
C ASN A 44 -20.07 -12.59 -7.57
N LYS A 45 -20.38 -13.89 -7.64
CA LYS A 45 -19.40 -14.98 -7.73
C LYS A 45 -18.52 -14.92 -9.00
N ASN A 46 -19.10 -14.55 -10.14
CA ASN A 46 -18.34 -14.47 -11.39
C ASN A 46 -17.32 -13.33 -11.33
N LEU A 47 -17.75 -12.16 -10.82
CA LEU A 47 -16.86 -11.02 -10.63
C LEU A 47 -15.73 -11.31 -9.61
N ARG A 48 -15.96 -12.19 -8.61
CA ARG A 48 -14.88 -12.63 -7.70
C ARG A 48 -13.77 -13.32 -8.48
N THR A 49 -14.11 -14.30 -9.31
CA THR A 49 -13.13 -15.08 -10.09
C THR A 49 -12.35 -14.19 -11.06
N GLU A 50 -13.06 -13.33 -11.79
CA GLU A 50 -12.42 -12.37 -12.70
C GLU A 50 -11.46 -11.44 -11.96
N ARG A 51 -11.89 -10.88 -10.82
CA ARG A 51 -11.08 -9.95 -10.03
C ARG A 51 -9.87 -10.62 -9.41
N ILE A 52 -10.00 -11.85 -8.91
CA ILE A 52 -8.88 -12.64 -8.38
C ILE A 52 -7.87 -12.91 -9.49
N ASN A 53 -8.30 -13.40 -10.65
CA ASN A 53 -7.40 -13.68 -11.76
C ASN A 53 -6.66 -12.43 -12.25
N TYR A 54 -7.40 -11.31 -12.38
CA TYR A 54 -6.80 -10.01 -12.72
C TYR A 54 -5.70 -9.61 -11.74
N LEU A 55 -5.96 -9.69 -10.43
CA LEU A 55 -4.99 -9.29 -9.41
C LEU A 55 -3.78 -10.23 -9.37
N ILE A 56 -3.99 -11.53 -9.50
CA ILE A 56 -2.90 -12.51 -9.55
C ILE A 56 -1.96 -12.23 -10.73
N SER A 57 -2.51 -12.02 -11.91
CA SER A 57 -1.72 -11.70 -13.11
C SER A 57 -1.01 -10.34 -12.97
N ARG A 58 -1.73 -9.31 -12.51
CA ARG A 58 -1.18 -7.96 -12.37
C ARG A 58 -0.01 -7.87 -11.40
N PHE A 59 -0.04 -8.68 -10.34
CA PHE A 59 1.03 -8.72 -9.32
C PHE A 59 2.06 -9.83 -9.57
N GLU A 60 1.97 -10.55 -10.70
CA GLU A 60 2.87 -11.65 -11.08
C GLU A 60 2.92 -12.75 -10.00
N LEU A 61 1.74 -13.16 -9.52
CA LEU A 61 1.58 -14.13 -8.45
C LEU A 61 1.18 -15.53 -8.94
N ASP A 62 1.14 -15.75 -10.27
CA ASP A 62 0.62 -16.96 -10.88
C ASP A 62 1.29 -18.24 -10.37
N ASN A 63 2.61 -18.23 -10.26
CA ASN A 63 3.40 -19.39 -9.82
C ASN A 63 3.36 -19.61 -8.30
N LEU A 64 2.66 -18.75 -7.55
CA LEU A 64 2.62 -18.78 -6.09
C LEU A 64 1.23 -19.14 -5.55
N LYS A 65 0.27 -19.41 -6.42
CA LYS A 65 -1.15 -19.65 -6.08
C LYS A 65 -1.35 -20.66 -4.94
N ASP A 66 -0.62 -21.76 -5.00
CA ASP A 66 -0.76 -22.89 -4.08
C ASP A 66 0.19 -22.81 -2.86
N ILE A 67 1.06 -21.80 -2.83
CA ILE A 67 2.01 -21.59 -1.74
C ILE A 67 1.28 -20.98 -0.54
N LYS A 68 1.43 -21.59 0.64
CA LYS A 68 0.90 -21.01 1.89
C LYS A 68 1.56 -19.66 2.17
N ALA A 69 0.77 -18.68 2.59
CA ALA A 69 1.22 -17.31 2.80
C ALA A 69 2.42 -17.19 3.76
N LYS A 70 2.53 -18.06 4.75
CA LYS A 70 3.69 -18.09 5.67
C LYS A 70 5.03 -18.36 4.97
N PHE A 71 5.03 -19.05 3.83
CA PHE A 71 6.25 -19.41 3.07
C PHE A 71 6.60 -18.38 1.98
N LEU A 72 5.78 -17.37 1.76
CA LEU A 72 6.08 -16.28 0.83
C LEU A 72 7.22 -15.39 1.37
N SER A 73 8.03 -14.85 0.45
CA SER A 73 9.02 -13.81 0.79
C SER A 73 8.35 -12.52 1.28
N GLY A 74 9.12 -11.60 1.87
CA GLY A 74 8.60 -10.29 2.31
C GLY A 74 7.89 -9.52 1.18
N GLY A 75 8.53 -9.40 0.01
CA GLY A 75 7.96 -8.76 -1.16
C GLY A 75 6.71 -9.46 -1.69
N GLN A 76 6.71 -10.79 -1.74
CA GLN A 76 5.53 -11.58 -2.14
C GLN A 76 4.36 -11.39 -1.16
N LYS A 77 4.63 -11.33 0.15
CA LYS A 77 3.63 -11.00 1.17
C LYS A 77 3.06 -9.61 0.97
N LYS A 78 3.90 -8.60 0.69
CA LYS A 78 3.42 -7.23 0.40
C LYS A 78 2.55 -7.19 -0.86
N LYS A 79 2.97 -7.86 -1.96
CA LYS A 79 2.12 -8.02 -3.16
C LYS A 79 0.76 -8.64 -2.82
N LEU A 80 0.74 -9.72 -2.02
CA LEU A 80 -0.50 -10.37 -1.59
C LEU A 80 -1.40 -9.42 -0.81
N VAL A 81 -0.88 -8.71 0.20
CA VAL A 81 -1.69 -7.80 1.04
C VAL A 81 -2.26 -6.64 0.23
N ILE A 82 -1.47 -6.07 -0.68
CA ILE A 82 -1.96 -5.04 -1.60
C ILE A 82 -3.07 -5.61 -2.49
N ALA A 83 -2.88 -6.79 -3.09
CA ALA A 83 -3.90 -7.45 -3.90
C ALA A 83 -5.19 -7.70 -3.11
N LEU A 84 -5.09 -8.15 -1.84
CA LEU A 84 -6.24 -8.34 -0.95
C LEU A 84 -6.99 -7.03 -0.70
N SER A 85 -6.28 -5.93 -0.47
CA SER A 85 -6.90 -4.62 -0.26
C SER A 85 -7.61 -4.08 -1.50
N LEU A 86 -7.15 -4.46 -2.70
CA LEU A 86 -7.73 -4.05 -3.97
C LEU A 86 -8.96 -4.85 -4.38
N LEU A 87 -9.28 -5.97 -3.73
CA LEU A 87 -10.49 -6.76 -4.02
C LEU A 87 -11.77 -5.92 -3.88
N SER A 88 -11.81 -5.01 -2.91
CA SER A 88 -12.97 -4.14 -2.68
C SER A 88 -13.09 -2.97 -3.68
N ASN A 89 -12.19 -2.88 -4.64
CA ASN A 89 -12.07 -1.75 -5.58
C ASN A 89 -12.07 -0.39 -4.84
N PRO A 90 -11.06 -0.12 -4.00
CA PRO A 90 -11.03 1.08 -3.18
C PRO A 90 -10.83 2.33 -4.04
N LYS A 91 -11.36 3.47 -3.55
CA LYS A 91 -11.05 4.81 -4.08
C LYS A 91 -9.87 5.47 -3.35
N VAL A 92 -9.66 5.07 -2.10
CA VAL A 92 -8.54 5.53 -1.28
C VAL A 92 -7.84 4.30 -0.73
N LEU A 93 -6.52 4.24 -0.84
CA LEU A 93 -5.68 3.18 -0.30
C LEU A 93 -4.71 3.77 0.72
N LEU A 94 -4.76 3.24 1.93
CA LEU A 94 -3.85 3.61 3.01
C LEU A 94 -2.78 2.53 3.13
N LEU A 95 -1.51 2.91 3.02
CA LEU A 95 -0.35 2.03 3.14
C LEU A 95 0.45 2.41 4.39
N ASP A 96 0.61 1.45 5.28
CA ASP A 96 1.31 1.65 6.54
C ASP A 96 2.65 0.90 6.52
N GLU A 97 3.76 1.65 6.56
CA GLU A 97 5.15 1.16 6.49
C GLU A 97 5.35 0.09 5.40
N CYS A 98 4.96 0.41 4.17
CA CYS A 98 4.97 -0.56 3.08
C CYS A 98 6.37 -0.91 2.58
N PHE A 99 7.39 -0.09 2.83
CA PHE A 99 8.78 -0.31 2.42
C PHE A 99 9.64 -0.98 3.51
N ALA A 100 9.14 -1.09 4.74
CA ALA A 100 9.91 -1.59 5.88
C ALA A 100 10.43 -3.02 5.66
N ALA A 101 11.71 -3.24 5.97
CA ALA A 101 12.40 -4.54 5.93
C ALA A 101 12.40 -5.24 4.54
N LEU A 102 12.40 -4.47 3.46
CA LEU A 102 12.49 -4.96 2.09
C LEU A 102 13.84 -4.61 1.47
N ASP A 103 14.24 -5.43 0.50
CA ASP A 103 15.42 -5.14 -0.33
C ASP A 103 15.12 -4.07 -1.39
N VAL A 104 16.18 -3.46 -1.91
CA VAL A 104 16.09 -2.32 -2.86
C VAL A 104 15.28 -2.64 -4.12
N LEU A 105 15.39 -3.87 -4.65
CA LEU A 105 14.65 -4.26 -5.85
C LEU A 105 13.16 -4.40 -5.56
N THR A 106 12.82 -4.98 -4.42
CA THR A 106 11.43 -5.10 -3.95
C THR A 106 10.81 -3.72 -3.71
N ILE A 107 11.56 -2.77 -3.11
CA ILE A 107 11.09 -1.39 -2.91
C ILE A 107 10.78 -0.73 -4.26
N LYS A 108 11.70 -0.78 -5.23
CA LYS A 108 11.48 -0.21 -6.57
C LYS A 108 10.23 -0.79 -7.25
N MET A 109 10.09 -2.11 -7.20
CA MET A 109 8.90 -2.77 -7.73
C MET A 109 7.60 -2.28 -7.05
N LEU A 110 7.61 -2.09 -5.73
CA LEU A 110 6.43 -1.57 -5.02
C LEU A 110 6.14 -0.11 -5.37
N GLN A 111 7.17 0.73 -5.52
CA GLN A 111 7.02 2.11 -6.00
C GLN A 111 6.34 2.14 -7.36
N GLU A 112 6.77 1.31 -8.32
CA GLU A 112 6.15 1.19 -9.65
C GLU A 112 4.67 0.74 -9.54
N ILE A 113 4.39 -0.26 -8.70
CA ILE A 113 3.01 -0.71 -8.45
C ILE A 113 2.15 0.43 -7.92
N ILE A 114 2.64 1.19 -6.93
CA ILE A 114 1.93 2.31 -6.30
C ILE A 114 1.61 3.40 -7.32
N VAL A 115 2.61 3.81 -8.10
CA VAL A 115 2.45 4.82 -9.16
C VAL A 115 1.44 4.35 -10.22
N ASN A 116 1.56 3.11 -10.69
CA ASN A 116 0.64 2.54 -11.68
C ASN A 116 -0.81 2.44 -11.15
N LEU A 117 -1.01 2.10 -9.88
CA LEU A 117 -2.34 2.06 -9.26
C LEU A 117 -2.98 3.45 -9.23
N GLN A 118 -2.23 4.49 -8.97
CA GLN A 118 -2.72 5.87 -9.00
C GLN A 118 -3.06 6.28 -10.44
N GLN A 119 -2.15 6.09 -11.39
CA GLN A 119 -2.32 6.55 -12.77
C GLN A 119 -3.42 5.81 -13.53
N GLU A 120 -3.46 4.48 -13.44
CA GLU A 120 -4.39 3.67 -14.22
C GLU A 120 -5.77 3.52 -13.55
N ASN A 121 -5.82 3.43 -12.23
CA ASN A 121 -7.04 3.18 -11.49
C ASN A 121 -7.61 4.43 -10.81
N GLN A 122 -6.91 5.57 -10.87
CA GLN A 122 -7.29 6.84 -10.21
C GLN A 122 -7.56 6.67 -8.71
N ILE A 123 -6.78 5.78 -8.07
CA ILE A 123 -6.86 5.54 -6.63
C ILE A 123 -6.04 6.62 -5.93
N THR A 124 -6.63 7.32 -4.98
CA THR A 124 -5.85 8.18 -4.07
C THR A 124 -5.08 7.31 -3.10
N ILE A 125 -3.76 7.44 -3.06
CA ILE A 125 -2.90 6.63 -2.19
C ILE A 125 -2.29 7.52 -1.10
N CYS A 126 -2.43 7.10 0.15
CA CYS A 126 -1.78 7.74 1.29
C CYS A 126 -0.80 6.73 1.91
N ILE A 127 0.48 7.10 1.96
CA ILE A 127 1.55 6.25 2.48
C ILE A 127 2.09 6.89 3.76
N CYS A 128 2.18 6.11 4.83
CA CYS A 128 2.91 6.47 6.04
C CYS A 128 4.15 5.56 6.10
N ASP A 129 5.34 6.15 6.01
CA ASP A 129 6.59 5.38 6.07
C ASP A 129 7.70 6.26 6.64
N HIS A 130 8.68 5.64 7.31
CA HIS A 130 9.85 6.32 7.84
C HIS A 130 11.06 6.28 6.88
N GLN A 131 10.99 5.51 5.78
CA GLN A 131 12.02 5.47 4.73
C GLN A 131 11.83 6.64 3.76
N ALA A 132 12.25 7.84 4.20
CA ALA A 132 11.98 9.09 3.49
C ALA A 132 12.37 9.08 2.02
N ARG A 133 13.56 8.53 1.66
CA ARG A 133 14.01 8.51 0.26
C ARG A 133 13.10 7.70 -0.62
N ASP A 134 12.71 6.52 -0.16
CA ASP A 134 11.86 5.61 -0.91
C ASP A 134 10.44 6.15 -1.05
N LEU A 135 9.92 6.75 0.02
CA LEU A 135 8.62 7.41 0.01
C LEU A 135 8.59 8.60 -0.97
N LEU A 136 9.56 9.51 -0.87
CA LEU A 136 9.61 10.72 -1.70
C LEU A 136 9.78 10.43 -3.18
N ALA A 137 10.31 9.25 -3.54
CA ALA A 137 10.51 8.85 -4.93
C ALA A 137 9.20 8.46 -5.67
N CYS A 138 8.10 8.26 -4.95
CA CYS A 138 6.85 7.76 -5.56
C CYS A 138 5.59 8.52 -5.16
N VAL A 139 5.71 9.73 -4.58
CA VAL A 139 4.56 10.54 -4.16
C VAL A 139 4.57 11.91 -4.84
N ASP A 140 3.38 12.46 -5.06
CA ASP A 140 3.20 13.81 -5.64
C ASP A 140 3.40 14.89 -4.56
N ILE A 141 2.89 14.63 -3.35
CA ILE A 141 2.96 15.53 -2.20
C ILE A 141 3.34 14.73 -0.97
N ALA A 142 4.23 15.26 -0.16
CA ALA A 142 4.58 14.68 1.12
C ALA A 142 4.36 15.68 2.25
N MET A 143 4.09 15.17 3.46
CA MET A 143 3.93 15.96 4.66
C MET A 143 4.72 15.36 5.81
N ILE A 144 5.27 16.20 6.64
CA ILE A 144 6.00 15.81 7.85
C ILE A 144 5.14 16.12 9.07
N LEU A 145 4.89 15.07 9.85
CA LEU A 145 4.20 15.22 11.15
C LEU A 145 5.24 15.17 12.28
N SER A 146 5.16 16.13 13.17
CA SER A 146 5.91 16.15 14.43
C SER A 146 5.02 16.61 15.55
N GLU A 147 5.05 15.94 16.69
CA GLU A 147 4.25 16.27 17.88
C GLU A 147 2.75 16.48 17.62
N GLY A 148 2.18 15.67 16.72
CA GLY A 148 0.77 15.73 16.35
C GLY A 148 0.37 16.90 15.45
N ARG A 149 1.35 17.59 14.84
CA ARG A 149 1.14 18.74 13.91
C ARG A 149 1.86 18.51 12.60
N ILE A 150 1.29 19.02 11.51
CA ILE A 150 1.98 19.08 10.21
C ILE A 150 2.94 20.27 10.30
N VAL A 151 4.25 20.00 10.21
CA VAL A 151 5.31 20.99 10.27
C VAL A 151 5.77 21.47 8.91
N ALA A 152 5.62 20.66 7.88
CA ALA A 152 5.88 21.01 6.49
C ALA A 152 5.05 20.10 5.54
N GLN A 153 4.64 20.68 4.40
CA GLN A 153 3.91 19.94 3.35
C GLN A 153 4.19 20.60 2.00
N ASP A 154 4.71 19.84 1.05
CA ASP A 154 4.97 20.30 -0.32
C ASP A 154 5.27 19.09 -1.24
N THR A 155 5.60 19.36 -2.51
CA THR A 155 6.21 18.38 -3.40
C THR A 155 7.54 17.87 -2.84
N PRO A 156 7.99 16.65 -3.16
CA PRO A 156 9.25 16.12 -2.69
C PRO A 156 10.43 17.07 -2.89
N SER A 157 10.55 17.67 -4.07
CA SER A 157 11.66 18.57 -4.42
C SER A 157 11.71 19.87 -3.61
N ASN A 158 10.56 20.38 -3.19
CA ASN A 158 10.46 21.57 -2.34
C ASN A 158 10.61 21.20 -0.87
N LEU A 159 9.98 20.11 -0.45
CA LEU A 159 10.00 19.67 0.95
C LEU A 159 11.41 19.41 1.47
N VAL A 160 12.29 18.83 0.66
CA VAL A 160 13.70 18.58 1.06
C VAL A 160 14.53 19.86 1.22
N LYS A 161 14.05 20.99 0.71
CA LYS A 161 14.69 22.31 0.85
C LYS A 161 14.09 23.12 2.02
N ASP A 162 12.91 22.74 2.48
CA ASP A 162 12.20 23.45 3.56
C ASP A 162 12.97 23.37 4.88
N ILE A 163 13.13 24.52 5.54
CA ILE A 163 13.92 24.62 6.78
C ILE A 163 13.25 23.89 7.95
N ASN A 164 11.90 23.91 8.03
CA ASN A 164 11.18 23.21 9.07
C ASN A 164 11.26 21.69 8.86
N ALA A 165 11.18 21.23 7.61
CA ALA A 165 11.35 19.85 7.24
C ALA A 165 12.75 19.33 7.60
N LYS A 166 13.80 20.10 7.32
CA LYS A 166 15.18 19.77 7.70
C LYS A 166 15.33 19.67 9.21
N ASN A 167 14.88 20.67 9.92
CA ASN A 167 15.00 20.71 11.38
C ASN A 167 14.20 19.61 12.08
N ALA A 168 13.01 19.27 11.56
CA ALA A 168 12.14 18.31 12.20
C ALA A 168 12.44 16.85 11.84
N TYR A 169 13.04 16.59 10.65
CA TYR A 169 13.11 15.21 10.14
C TYR A 169 14.38 14.88 9.34
N PHE A 170 14.74 15.66 8.32
CA PHE A 170 15.79 15.28 7.39
C PHE A 170 17.22 15.50 7.90
N GLY A 171 17.43 16.56 8.71
CA GLY A 171 18.76 17.06 9.03
C GLY A 171 19.46 17.71 7.82
N ASP A 172 20.60 18.38 8.07
CA ASP A 172 21.31 19.17 7.05
C ASP A 172 21.99 18.30 5.96
N SER A 173 22.29 17.05 6.29
CA SER A 173 23.03 16.15 5.39
C SER A 173 22.14 15.34 4.43
N PHE A 174 20.84 15.46 4.53
CA PHE A 174 19.91 14.70 3.68
C PHE A 174 19.99 15.17 2.22
N LYS A 175 20.28 14.23 1.32
CA LYS A 175 20.30 14.45 -0.13
C LYS A 175 19.21 13.62 -0.78
N PHE A 176 18.39 14.26 -1.59
CA PHE A 176 17.39 13.66 -2.46
C PHE A 176 17.74 14.06 -3.88
N ASN A 177 18.09 13.08 -4.69
CA ASN A 177 18.49 13.24 -6.11
C ASN A 177 17.35 12.78 -7.00
#